data_42169f53646320927b4f8e2b6fc8d636
#
_entry.id   42169f53646320927b4f8e2b6fc8d636
#
_cell.length_a   1.000
_cell.length_b   1.000
_cell.length_c   1.000
_cell.angle_alpha   90.00
_cell.angle_beta   90.00
_cell.angle_gamma   90.00
#
_symmetry.space_group_name_H-M   'P 1'
#
loop_
_entity.id
_entity.type
_entity.pdbx_description
1 polymer ?
#
loop_
_entity_poly.entity_id
_entity_poly.type
_entity_poly.pdbx_seq_one_letter_code
_entity_poly.pdbx_strand_id
1 'polypeptide(L)'
;MSRESRPGAVLDNPVWAALDGPHRGFAETGPAGLAARYAAGVSPFAALCDPEDPRAWADLAELAGPGQEVWVTGLPTPPAGWETLMSIPGVQLDGRAVRGKEEPEAVLLGPADVPEMLELVELTRPGPFGERTVELGTYFGIRRGGRLVAMAGERMRPPGWSEISAVCTHPGHRGEGLAGRLIRAVVAAVEERGDSPFLHAAAENTGAVGLYLSMGFSLRREPVFIGLRTPDTKA
;
A
#
# COMPACT_ATOMS: atom_id res chain seq x y z
N MET A 1 20.81 23.82 -6.95
CA MET A 1 20.28 23.31 -8.24
C MET A 1 19.18 22.33 -7.89
N SER A 2 17.92 22.76 -8.03
CA SER A 2 16.75 21.91 -7.79
C SER A 2 16.75 20.81 -8.86
N ARG A 3 16.85 19.55 -8.44
CA ARG A 3 16.57 18.41 -9.33
C ARG A 3 15.11 18.53 -9.72
N GLU A 4 14.82 18.87 -10.97
CA GLU A 4 13.49 18.69 -11.53
C GLU A 4 13.12 17.23 -11.39
N SER A 5 12.21 16.95 -10.44
CA SER A 5 11.72 15.59 -10.18
C SER A 5 11.00 15.12 -11.43
N ARG A 6 11.45 14.01 -12.02
CA ARG A 6 10.71 13.34 -13.11
C ARG A 6 9.28 13.10 -12.63
N PRO A 7 8.26 13.36 -13.48
CA PRO A 7 6.89 13.04 -13.13
C PRO A 7 6.78 11.58 -12.66
N GLY A 8 6.32 11.36 -11.41
CA GLY A 8 6.22 10.03 -10.82
C GLY A 8 7.48 9.52 -10.10
N ALA A 9 8.55 10.29 -9.95
CA ALA A 9 9.76 9.88 -9.20
C ALA A 9 9.42 9.51 -7.73
N VAL A 10 8.42 10.13 -7.13
CA VAL A 10 7.92 9.79 -5.78
C VAL A 10 7.43 8.33 -5.68
N LEU A 11 7.00 7.72 -6.80
CA LEU A 11 6.58 6.33 -6.87
C LEU A 11 7.76 5.34 -6.93
N ASP A 12 9.00 5.80 -7.01
CA ASP A 12 10.18 4.93 -6.92
C ASP A 12 10.43 4.48 -5.47
N ASN A 13 10.02 5.32 -4.50
CA ASN A 13 10.00 4.99 -3.07
C ASN A 13 8.72 5.54 -2.43
N PRO A 14 7.54 4.96 -2.73
CA PRO A 14 6.26 5.55 -2.36
C PRO A 14 6.00 5.51 -0.86
N VAL A 15 6.54 4.52 -0.15
CA VAL A 15 6.42 4.41 1.31
C VAL A 15 7.15 5.58 1.97
N TRP A 16 8.41 5.84 1.59
CA TRP A 16 9.16 6.98 2.10
C TRP A 16 8.46 8.30 1.78
N ALA A 17 8.06 8.49 0.51
CA ALA A 17 7.43 9.71 0.08
C ALA A 17 6.09 9.98 0.78
N ALA A 18 5.34 8.94 1.14
CA ALA A 18 4.13 9.06 1.94
C ALA A 18 4.45 9.43 3.40
N LEU A 19 5.39 8.73 4.04
CA LEU A 19 5.77 8.94 5.45
C LEU A 19 6.47 10.28 5.69
N ASP A 20 7.28 10.76 4.75
CA ASP A 20 7.91 12.10 4.82
C ASP A 20 6.95 13.22 4.35
N GLY A 21 5.78 12.85 3.84
CA GLY A 21 4.78 13.75 3.27
C GLY A 21 3.41 13.67 3.96
N PRO A 22 2.35 13.38 3.19
CA PRO A 22 0.96 13.39 3.69
C PRO A 22 0.67 12.43 4.85
N HIS A 23 1.44 11.36 4.98
CA HIS A 23 1.29 10.37 6.05
C HIS A 23 2.26 10.57 7.23
N ARG A 24 2.90 11.74 7.34
CA ARG A 24 3.82 12.04 8.45
C ARG A 24 3.20 11.81 9.83
N GLY A 25 1.89 12.02 9.98
CA GLY A 25 1.16 11.76 11.23
C GLY A 25 1.06 10.29 11.62
N PHE A 26 1.34 9.37 10.70
CA PHE A 26 1.37 7.92 10.93
C PHE A 26 2.80 7.35 10.99
N ALA A 27 3.81 8.22 10.85
CA ALA A 27 5.20 7.82 10.76
C ALA A 27 5.85 7.71 12.15
N GLU A 28 6.60 6.62 12.35
CA GLU A 28 7.65 6.51 13.34
C GLU A 28 8.98 6.65 12.59
N THR A 29 9.85 7.56 13.03
CA THR A 29 11.10 7.91 12.34
C THR A 29 12.28 7.45 13.15
N GLY A 30 13.29 6.90 12.51
CA GLY A 30 14.54 6.52 13.15
C GLY A 30 15.30 7.74 13.72
N PRO A 31 16.17 7.53 14.70
CA PRO A 31 16.85 8.62 15.39
C PRO A 31 17.75 9.49 14.48
N ALA A 32 18.27 8.92 13.38
CA ALA A 32 19.04 9.67 12.39
C ALA A 32 18.15 10.34 11.31
N GLY A 33 16.85 10.04 11.27
CA GLY A 33 15.91 10.56 10.28
C GLY A 33 16.11 9.99 8.86
N LEU A 34 16.79 8.84 8.76
CA LEU A 34 17.12 8.19 7.49
C LEU A 34 16.21 7.02 7.16
N ALA A 35 15.45 6.54 8.15
CA ALA A 35 14.45 5.49 8.03
C ALA A 35 13.13 5.92 8.67
N ALA A 36 12.04 5.39 8.16
CA ALA A 36 10.70 5.55 8.73
C ALA A 36 9.87 4.29 8.54
N ARG A 37 8.91 4.07 9.45
CA ARG A 37 7.89 3.04 9.30
C ARG A 37 6.51 3.58 9.68
N TYR A 38 5.48 2.93 9.23
CA TYR A 38 4.14 3.19 9.75
C TYR A 38 4.03 2.71 11.21
N ALA A 39 3.27 3.44 12.01
CA ALA A 39 2.92 3.04 13.37
C ALA A 39 2.19 1.69 13.38
N ALA A 40 2.33 0.96 14.48
CA ALA A 40 1.71 -0.36 14.65
C ALA A 40 0.20 -0.35 14.38
N GLY A 41 -0.29 -1.39 13.72
CA GLY A 41 -1.71 -1.55 13.35
C GLY A 41 -2.15 -0.72 12.13
N VAL A 42 -1.34 0.26 11.68
CA VAL A 42 -1.64 1.07 10.48
C VAL A 42 -1.18 0.35 9.22
N SER A 43 0.09 0.00 9.14
CA SER A 43 0.67 -0.72 8.00
C SER A 43 2.01 -1.38 8.41
N PRO A 44 2.39 -2.53 7.84
CA PRO A 44 3.67 -3.16 8.17
C PRO A 44 4.88 -2.53 7.44
N PHE A 45 4.65 -1.57 6.56
CA PHE A 45 5.71 -1.05 5.69
C PHE A 45 6.63 -0.07 6.38
N ALA A 46 7.93 -0.24 6.06
CA ALA A 46 9.01 0.67 6.38
C ALA A 46 9.72 1.12 5.09
N ALA A 47 10.47 2.20 5.18
CA ALA A 47 11.25 2.73 4.08
C ALA A 47 12.54 3.40 4.56
N LEU A 48 13.53 3.42 3.67
CA LEU A 48 14.79 4.13 3.80
C LEU A 48 14.75 5.37 2.90
N CYS A 49 15.31 6.49 3.34
CA CYS A 49 15.44 7.69 2.49
C CYS A 49 16.32 7.43 1.27
N ASP A 50 17.40 6.67 1.48
CA ASP A 50 18.31 6.17 0.46
C ASP A 50 18.73 4.73 0.82
N PRO A 51 18.26 3.72 0.07
CA PRO A 51 18.59 2.33 0.34
C PRO A 51 20.05 1.95 0.06
N GLU A 52 20.80 2.80 -0.67
CA GLU A 52 22.23 2.60 -0.90
C GLU A 52 23.09 3.14 0.26
N ASP A 53 22.52 3.95 1.17
CA ASP A 53 23.22 4.45 2.35
C ASP A 53 23.19 3.43 3.49
N PRO A 54 24.33 2.85 3.91
CA PRO A 54 24.36 1.91 5.04
C PRO A 54 23.83 2.50 6.37
N ARG A 55 23.91 3.83 6.54
CA ARG A 55 23.40 4.50 7.74
C ARG A 55 21.87 4.44 7.82
N ALA A 56 21.19 4.44 6.68
CA ALA A 56 19.72 4.31 6.65
C ALA A 56 19.28 2.91 7.13
N TRP A 57 20.05 1.87 6.80
CA TRP A 57 19.80 0.51 7.30
C TRP A 57 20.05 0.40 8.82
N ALA A 58 21.10 1.04 9.33
CA ALA A 58 21.37 1.10 10.75
C ALA A 58 20.24 1.84 11.50
N ASP A 59 19.78 2.95 10.94
CA ASP A 59 18.65 3.75 11.45
C ASP A 59 17.34 2.94 11.49
N LEU A 60 17.07 2.13 10.46
CA LEU A 60 15.91 1.24 10.43
C LEU A 60 16.03 0.12 11.48
N ALA A 61 17.22 -0.44 11.67
CA ALA A 61 17.45 -1.46 12.69
C ALA A 61 17.24 -0.91 14.10
N GLU A 62 17.69 0.32 14.36
CA GLU A 62 17.48 0.99 15.64
C GLU A 62 16.00 1.35 15.87
N LEU A 63 15.32 1.84 14.84
CA LEU A 63 13.89 2.17 14.87
C LEU A 63 13.01 0.95 15.15
N ALA A 64 13.28 -0.16 14.48
CA ALA A 64 12.49 -1.36 14.63
C ALA A 64 12.82 -2.15 15.91
N GLY A 65 14.08 -2.08 16.38
CA GLY A 65 14.61 -2.91 17.44
C GLY A 65 15.15 -4.26 16.95
N PRO A 66 15.86 -5.02 17.81
CA PRO A 66 16.47 -6.29 17.43
C PRO A 66 15.45 -7.40 17.18
N GLY A 67 15.72 -8.25 16.20
CA GLY A 67 14.91 -9.43 15.86
C GLY A 67 13.49 -9.14 15.36
N GLN A 68 13.18 -7.89 14.99
CA GLN A 68 11.84 -7.49 14.56
C GLN A 68 11.64 -7.69 13.05
N GLU A 69 10.41 -8.04 12.68
CA GLU A 69 10.01 -8.11 11.28
C GLU A 69 9.66 -6.72 10.74
N VAL A 70 10.17 -6.38 9.56
CA VAL A 70 9.82 -5.17 8.81
C VAL A 70 9.59 -5.52 7.34
N TRP A 71 8.68 -4.79 6.69
CA TRP A 71 8.41 -4.93 5.27
C TRP A 71 8.88 -3.71 4.50
N VAL A 72 9.67 -3.95 3.44
CA VAL A 72 10.22 -2.91 2.58
C VAL A 72 9.94 -3.22 1.11
N THR A 73 10.03 -2.23 0.24
CA THR A 73 9.73 -2.38 -1.19
C THR A 73 10.88 -1.89 -2.07
N GLY A 74 11.19 -2.67 -3.13
CA GLY A 74 12.08 -2.21 -4.19
C GLY A 74 13.52 -1.96 -3.79
N LEU A 75 14.00 -2.57 -2.71
CA LEU A 75 15.33 -2.34 -2.17
C LEU A 75 16.39 -3.26 -2.79
N PRO A 76 17.67 -2.83 -2.79
CA PRO A 76 18.79 -3.70 -3.08
C PRO A 76 18.90 -4.81 -2.02
N THR A 77 19.87 -5.71 -2.21
CA THR A 77 20.17 -6.75 -1.22
C THR A 77 20.42 -6.11 0.16
N PRO A 78 19.73 -6.59 1.22
CA PRO A 78 19.95 -6.07 2.55
C PRO A 78 21.40 -6.31 3.02
N PRO A 79 21.94 -5.46 3.91
CA PRO A 79 23.28 -5.62 4.44
C PRO A 79 23.44 -6.91 5.26
N ALA A 80 24.70 -7.29 5.55
CA ALA A 80 25.01 -8.41 6.44
C ALA A 80 24.32 -8.24 7.80
N GLY A 81 23.83 -9.34 8.35
CA GLY A 81 23.11 -9.36 9.63
C GLY A 81 21.59 -9.26 9.52
N TRP A 82 21.06 -8.83 8.37
CA TRP A 82 19.63 -8.88 8.07
C TRP A 82 19.26 -10.25 7.49
N GLU A 83 18.13 -10.80 7.93
CA GLU A 83 17.58 -12.05 7.41
C GLU A 83 16.41 -11.76 6.49
N THR A 84 16.45 -12.30 5.27
CA THR A 84 15.28 -12.26 4.37
C THR A 84 14.31 -13.39 4.74
N LEU A 85 13.14 -13.01 5.24
CA LEU A 85 12.08 -13.95 5.61
C LEU A 85 11.21 -14.32 4.40
N MET A 86 10.91 -13.34 3.55
CA MET A 86 10.04 -13.49 2.41
C MET A 86 10.39 -12.49 1.30
N SER A 87 10.17 -12.91 0.06
CA SER A 87 10.35 -12.09 -1.13
C SER A 87 9.18 -12.33 -2.07
N ILE A 88 8.40 -11.28 -2.35
CA ILE A 88 7.20 -11.36 -3.19
C ILE A 88 7.39 -10.45 -4.39
N PRO A 89 7.60 -11.00 -5.60
CA PRO A 89 7.58 -10.20 -6.82
C PRO A 89 6.24 -9.48 -6.99
N GLY A 90 6.29 -8.21 -7.31
CA GLY A 90 5.12 -7.37 -7.47
C GLY A 90 5.11 -6.60 -8.78
N VAL A 91 3.98 -5.97 -9.04
CA VAL A 91 3.82 -4.98 -10.10
C VAL A 91 3.34 -3.68 -9.47
N GLN A 92 3.85 -2.55 -9.98
CA GLN A 92 3.33 -1.22 -9.69
C GLN A 92 2.67 -0.70 -10.95
N LEU A 93 1.41 -0.34 -10.85
CA LEU A 93 0.59 0.09 -11.97
C LEU A 93 0.20 1.56 -11.81
N ASP A 94 0.37 2.34 -12.89
CA ASP A 94 -0.04 3.73 -13.02
C ASP A 94 -1.50 3.79 -13.51
N GLY A 95 -2.36 4.48 -12.77
CA GLY A 95 -3.79 4.57 -13.04
C GLY A 95 -4.25 5.90 -13.65
N ARG A 96 -3.37 6.80 -14.06
CA ARG A 96 -3.76 8.13 -14.60
C ARG A 96 -4.70 8.09 -15.81
N ALA A 97 -4.71 6.99 -16.55
CA ALA A 97 -5.63 6.78 -17.67
C ALA A 97 -7.00 6.21 -17.24
N VAL A 98 -7.11 5.73 -16.01
CA VAL A 98 -8.37 5.19 -15.47
C VAL A 98 -9.29 6.36 -15.13
N ARG A 99 -10.58 6.26 -15.48
CA ARG A 99 -11.57 7.27 -15.12
C ARG A 99 -12.37 6.82 -13.92
N GLY A 100 -12.43 7.72 -12.93
CA GLY A 100 -13.28 7.56 -11.77
C GLY A 100 -14.77 7.55 -12.18
N LYS A 101 -15.56 6.86 -11.39
CA LYS A 101 -17.01 6.84 -11.54
C LYS A 101 -17.64 6.54 -10.19
N GLU A 102 -18.58 7.38 -9.78
CA GLU A 102 -19.38 7.12 -8.59
C GLU A 102 -20.11 5.78 -8.70
N GLU A 103 -20.22 5.11 -7.57
CA GLU A 103 -20.91 3.84 -7.45
C GLU A 103 -22.08 3.98 -6.46
N PRO A 104 -23.34 4.01 -6.95
CA PRO A 104 -24.51 4.26 -6.08
C PRO A 104 -24.72 3.22 -4.97
N GLU A 105 -24.24 1.99 -5.14
CA GLU A 105 -24.33 0.95 -4.12
C GLU A 105 -23.16 0.99 -3.12
N ALA A 106 -22.12 1.78 -3.40
CA ALA A 106 -20.97 1.88 -2.52
C ALA A 106 -21.34 2.67 -1.27
N VAL A 107 -20.99 2.12 -0.13
CA VAL A 107 -21.08 2.81 1.17
C VAL A 107 -19.67 3.18 1.63
N LEU A 108 -19.53 4.35 2.24
CA LEU A 108 -18.30 4.75 2.89
C LEU A 108 -18.10 3.87 4.12
N LEU A 109 -16.91 3.25 4.22
CA LEU A 109 -16.52 2.46 5.38
C LEU A 109 -15.65 3.28 6.33
N GLY A 110 -15.83 3.07 7.62
CA GLY A 110 -15.10 3.78 8.66
C GLY A 110 -14.70 2.86 9.83
N PRO A 111 -14.24 3.44 10.94
CA PRO A 111 -13.79 2.67 12.11
C PRO A 111 -14.81 1.66 12.64
N ALA A 112 -16.10 1.94 12.54
CA ALA A 112 -17.16 1.04 12.98
C ALA A 112 -17.26 -0.24 12.11
N ASP A 113 -16.80 -0.18 10.86
CA ASP A 113 -16.85 -1.30 9.91
C ASP A 113 -15.61 -2.19 9.97
N VAL A 114 -14.55 -1.79 10.71
CA VAL A 114 -13.26 -2.50 10.77
C VAL A 114 -13.41 -3.99 11.10
N PRO A 115 -14.27 -4.43 12.04
CA PRO A 115 -14.43 -5.86 12.29
C PRO A 115 -14.86 -6.64 11.03
N GLU A 116 -15.85 -6.16 10.27
CA GLU A 116 -16.30 -6.82 9.03
C GLU A 116 -15.25 -6.71 7.92
N MET A 117 -14.50 -5.61 7.85
CA MET A 117 -13.40 -5.44 6.91
C MET A 117 -12.31 -6.48 7.17
N LEU A 118 -11.94 -6.71 8.44
CA LEU A 118 -10.95 -7.72 8.82
C LEU A 118 -11.43 -9.15 8.51
N GLU A 119 -12.70 -9.49 8.75
CA GLU A 119 -13.28 -10.77 8.35
C GLU A 119 -13.17 -11.00 6.84
N LEU A 120 -13.46 -9.97 6.03
CA LEU A 120 -13.35 -10.07 4.58
C LEU A 120 -11.89 -10.18 4.12
N VAL A 121 -10.96 -9.47 4.79
CA VAL A 121 -9.52 -9.56 4.53
C VAL A 121 -8.98 -10.95 4.84
N GLU A 122 -9.34 -11.53 5.98
CA GLU A 122 -8.91 -12.88 6.36
C GLU A 122 -9.36 -13.93 5.32
N LEU A 123 -10.61 -13.80 4.86
CA LEU A 123 -11.18 -14.69 3.86
C LEU A 123 -10.53 -14.56 2.47
N THR A 124 -10.14 -13.35 2.08
CA THR A 124 -9.75 -13.04 0.68
C THR A 124 -8.27 -12.75 0.49
N ARG A 125 -7.56 -12.39 1.57
CA ARG A 125 -6.12 -12.09 1.62
C ARG A 125 -5.64 -11.11 0.53
N PRO A 126 -6.22 -9.90 0.46
CA PRO A 126 -5.89 -8.91 -0.59
C PRO A 126 -4.52 -8.26 -0.40
N GLY A 127 -3.85 -8.53 0.71
CA GLY A 127 -2.60 -7.92 1.16
C GLY A 127 -2.71 -7.39 2.59
N PRO A 128 -1.68 -6.70 3.09
CA PRO A 128 -1.68 -6.21 4.47
C PRO A 128 -2.82 -5.24 4.75
N PHE A 129 -3.60 -5.53 5.78
CA PHE A 129 -4.66 -4.68 6.31
C PHE A 129 -4.79 -4.95 7.80
N GLY A 130 -4.64 -3.92 8.63
CA GLY A 130 -4.75 -3.99 10.08
C GLY A 130 -5.91 -3.15 10.61
N GLU A 131 -6.07 -3.14 11.91
CA GLU A 131 -7.18 -2.46 12.60
C GLU A 131 -7.24 -0.95 12.33
N ARG A 132 -6.09 -0.33 12.07
CA ARG A 132 -5.96 1.11 11.83
C ARG A 132 -5.70 1.47 10.37
N THR A 133 -5.64 0.49 9.46
CA THR A 133 -5.38 0.76 8.03
C THR A 133 -6.46 1.65 7.40
N VAL A 134 -7.70 1.58 7.90
CA VAL A 134 -8.82 2.43 7.46
C VAL A 134 -8.55 3.94 7.66
N GLU A 135 -7.63 4.30 8.57
CA GLU A 135 -7.25 5.69 8.83
C GLU A 135 -6.41 6.32 7.70
N LEU A 136 -5.85 5.50 6.79
CA LEU A 136 -4.95 5.96 5.74
C LEU A 136 -5.64 6.67 4.57
N GLY A 137 -6.95 6.47 4.40
CA GLY A 137 -7.68 7.11 3.30
C GLY A 137 -9.15 6.69 3.22
N THR A 138 -9.74 6.90 2.06
CA THR A 138 -11.13 6.58 1.80
C THR A 138 -11.31 5.10 1.49
N TYR A 139 -12.29 4.47 2.14
CA TYR A 139 -12.67 3.07 1.88
C TYR A 139 -14.12 3.00 1.48
N PHE A 140 -14.41 2.26 0.42
CA PHE A 140 -15.76 1.97 -0.02
C PHE A 140 -16.05 0.46 0.06
N GLY A 141 -17.28 0.13 0.42
CA GLY A 141 -17.77 -1.24 0.44
C GLY A 141 -19.10 -1.40 -0.26
N ILE A 142 -19.39 -2.62 -0.70
CA ILE A 142 -20.72 -3.03 -1.16
C ILE A 142 -21.26 -4.08 -0.20
N ARG A 143 -22.54 -3.94 0.19
CA ARG A 143 -23.21 -4.86 1.09
C ARG A 143 -24.27 -5.68 0.36
N ARG A 144 -24.47 -6.93 0.78
CA ARG A 144 -25.56 -7.81 0.34
C ARG A 144 -26.20 -8.45 1.57
N GLY A 145 -27.50 -8.30 1.72
CA GLY A 145 -28.19 -8.80 2.92
C GLY A 145 -27.63 -8.24 4.24
N GLY A 146 -27.15 -6.99 4.21
CA GLY A 146 -26.53 -6.32 5.37
C GLY A 146 -25.04 -6.64 5.59
N ARG A 147 -24.47 -7.66 4.95
CA ARG A 147 -23.07 -8.08 5.10
C ARG A 147 -22.15 -7.40 4.08
N LEU A 148 -20.93 -7.03 4.49
CA LEU A 148 -19.90 -6.53 3.61
C LEU A 148 -19.39 -7.66 2.70
N VAL A 149 -19.59 -7.51 1.37
CA VAL A 149 -19.22 -8.55 0.38
C VAL A 149 -18.09 -8.12 -0.55
N ALA A 150 -17.80 -6.83 -0.65
CA ALA A 150 -16.65 -6.33 -1.40
C ALA A 150 -16.19 -5.01 -0.80
N MET A 151 -14.89 -4.73 -0.86
CA MET A 151 -14.34 -3.43 -0.52
C MET A 151 -13.16 -3.06 -1.40
N ALA A 152 -12.83 -1.78 -1.45
CA ALA A 152 -11.62 -1.19 -1.97
C ALA A 152 -11.36 0.13 -1.25
N GLY A 153 -10.11 0.54 -1.13
CA GLY A 153 -9.79 1.81 -0.49
C GLY A 153 -8.37 2.27 -0.82
N GLU A 154 -7.88 3.17 0.01
CA GLU A 154 -6.58 3.80 -0.18
C GLU A 154 -5.60 3.35 0.92
N ARG A 155 -4.31 3.26 0.59
CA ARG A 155 -3.27 2.88 1.56
C ARG A 155 -2.17 3.93 1.66
N MET A 156 -1.34 4.09 0.63
CA MET A 156 -0.24 5.05 0.62
C MET A 156 -0.61 6.31 -0.15
N ARG A 157 -0.24 7.48 0.39
CA ARG A 157 -0.47 8.77 -0.28
C ARG A 157 0.84 9.54 -0.40
N PRO A 158 1.75 9.14 -1.33
CA PRO A 158 2.86 10.01 -1.68
C PRO A 158 2.35 11.30 -2.36
N PRO A 159 3.11 12.42 -2.31
CA PRO A 159 2.65 13.69 -2.87
C PRO A 159 2.12 13.59 -4.30
N GLY A 160 0.86 14.01 -4.52
CA GLY A 160 0.16 13.98 -5.82
C GLY A 160 -0.32 12.61 -6.28
N TRP A 161 -0.24 11.58 -5.43
CA TRP A 161 -0.66 10.22 -5.75
C TRP A 161 -1.39 9.55 -4.58
N SER A 162 -2.28 8.62 -4.90
CA SER A 162 -2.92 7.76 -3.90
C SER A 162 -2.96 6.31 -4.37
N GLU A 163 -2.54 5.39 -3.49
CA GLU A 163 -2.53 3.96 -3.78
C GLU A 163 -3.91 3.35 -3.54
N ILE A 164 -4.47 2.74 -4.57
CA ILE A 164 -5.65 1.88 -4.43
C ILE A 164 -5.22 0.55 -3.83
N SER A 165 -5.86 0.13 -2.76
CA SER A 165 -5.51 -1.06 -1.99
C SER A 165 -6.74 -1.77 -1.44
N ALA A 166 -6.51 -2.90 -0.76
CA ALA A 166 -7.53 -3.72 -0.11
C ALA A 166 -8.70 -4.11 -1.04
N VAL A 167 -8.42 -4.20 -2.34
CA VAL A 167 -9.42 -4.61 -3.33
C VAL A 167 -9.74 -6.08 -3.13
N CYS A 168 -10.92 -6.37 -2.64
CA CYS A 168 -11.33 -7.75 -2.41
C CYS A 168 -12.84 -7.94 -2.55
N THR A 169 -13.23 -9.18 -2.89
CA THR A 169 -14.63 -9.59 -3.04
C THR A 169 -14.80 -10.97 -2.44
N HIS A 170 -15.81 -11.11 -1.59
CA HIS A 170 -16.22 -12.38 -0.99
C HIS A 170 -16.36 -13.45 -2.09
N PRO A 171 -15.86 -14.68 -1.89
CA PRO A 171 -15.88 -15.74 -2.92
C PRO A 171 -17.26 -15.98 -3.54
N GLY A 172 -18.32 -15.94 -2.75
CA GLY A 172 -19.71 -16.15 -3.21
C GLY A 172 -20.28 -15.00 -4.07
N HIS A 173 -19.55 -13.87 -4.21
CA HIS A 173 -19.96 -12.69 -4.97
C HIS A 173 -18.96 -12.33 -6.08
N ARG A 174 -18.00 -13.23 -6.35
CA ARG A 174 -17.08 -13.06 -7.49
C ARG A 174 -17.83 -13.19 -8.82
N GLY A 175 -17.32 -12.52 -9.85
CA GLY A 175 -17.97 -12.51 -11.15
C GLY A 175 -19.07 -11.44 -11.31
N GLU A 176 -19.49 -10.76 -10.24
CA GLU A 176 -20.49 -9.68 -10.27
C GLU A 176 -19.89 -8.30 -10.64
N GLY A 177 -18.59 -8.22 -10.93
CA GLY A 177 -17.92 -6.96 -11.31
C GLY A 177 -17.71 -5.97 -10.15
N LEU A 178 -17.94 -6.39 -8.89
CA LEU A 178 -17.91 -5.50 -7.71
C LEU A 178 -16.55 -4.82 -7.51
N ALA A 179 -15.45 -5.56 -7.70
CA ALA A 179 -14.10 -5.01 -7.57
C ALA A 179 -13.87 -3.84 -8.55
N GLY A 180 -14.20 -4.00 -9.83
CA GLY A 180 -14.04 -2.95 -10.85
C GLY A 180 -14.91 -1.72 -10.57
N ARG A 181 -16.12 -1.91 -10.03
CA ARG A 181 -17.02 -0.83 -9.61
C ARG A 181 -16.42 -0.03 -8.46
N LEU A 182 -15.95 -0.71 -7.41
CA LEU A 182 -15.34 -0.08 -6.23
C LEU A 182 -14.01 0.61 -6.56
N ILE A 183 -13.17 0.01 -7.41
CA ILE A 183 -11.94 0.67 -7.87
C ILE A 183 -12.27 2.01 -8.53
N ARG A 184 -13.29 2.08 -9.42
CA ARG A 184 -13.68 3.34 -10.05
C ARG A 184 -14.21 4.36 -9.05
N ALA A 185 -14.91 3.92 -8.00
CA ALA A 185 -15.35 4.80 -6.92
C ALA A 185 -14.16 5.39 -6.14
N VAL A 186 -13.15 4.57 -5.83
CA VAL A 186 -11.91 5.06 -5.19
C VAL A 186 -11.17 6.01 -6.13
N VAL A 187 -11.05 5.69 -7.42
CA VAL A 187 -10.42 6.59 -8.42
C VAL A 187 -11.15 7.94 -8.45
N ALA A 188 -12.48 7.97 -8.42
CA ALA A 188 -13.25 9.22 -8.39
C ALA A 188 -12.90 10.07 -7.16
N ALA A 189 -12.82 9.47 -5.98
CA ALA A 189 -12.42 10.17 -4.74
C ALA A 189 -10.96 10.66 -4.78
N VAL A 190 -10.06 9.91 -5.41
CA VAL A 190 -8.66 10.31 -5.63
C VAL A 190 -8.58 11.50 -6.57
N GLU A 191 -9.28 11.45 -7.73
CA GLU A 191 -9.34 12.54 -8.72
C GLU A 191 -9.93 13.83 -8.13
N GLU A 192 -10.99 13.72 -7.30
CA GLU A 192 -11.63 14.87 -6.65
C GLU A 192 -10.65 15.65 -5.76
N ARG A 193 -9.68 14.97 -5.15
CA ARG A 193 -8.62 15.61 -4.35
C ARG A 193 -7.46 16.16 -5.19
N GLY A 194 -7.47 15.93 -6.50
CA GLY A 194 -6.39 16.32 -7.41
C GLY A 194 -5.19 15.36 -7.41
N ASP A 195 -5.31 14.17 -6.81
CA ASP A 195 -4.29 13.13 -6.82
C ASP A 195 -4.44 12.20 -8.04
N SER A 196 -3.38 11.49 -8.37
CA SER A 196 -3.39 10.44 -9.39
C SER A 196 -3.43 9.06 -8.74
N PRO A 197 -4.25 8.11 -9.23
CA PRO A 197 -4.28 6.77 -8.68
C PRO A 197 -3.09 5.93 -9.15
N PHE A 198 -2.60 5.07 -8.28
CA PHE A 198 -1.68 3.98 -8.60
C PHE A 198 -2.02 2.77 -7.74
N LEU A 199 -1.43 1.62 -8.00
CA LEU A 199 -1.57 0.46 -7.14
C LEU A 199 -0.36 -0.49 -7.24
N HIS A 200 -0.27 -1.36 -6.24
CA HIS A 200 0.59 -2.54 -6.30
C HIS A 200 -0.23 -3.82 -6.25
N ALA A 201 0.29 -4.86 -6.87
CA ALA A 201 -0.23 -6.22 -6.74
C ALA A 201 0.92 -7.24 -6.73
N ALA A 202 0.71 -8.40 -6.12
CA ALA A 202 1.62 -9.52 -6.31
C ALA A 202 1.60 -9.94 -7.80
N ALA A 203 2.77 -10.15 -8.39
CA ALA A 203 2.88 -10.50 -9.81
C ALA A 203 2.20 -11.83 -10.14
N GLU A 204 2.15 -12.75 -9.19
CA GLU A 204 1.46 -14.04 -9.29
C GLU A 204 -0.08 -13.92 -9.32
N ASN A 205 -0.64 -12.82 -8.84
CA ASN A 205 -2.09 -12.57 -8.88
C ASN A 205 -2.52 -12.08 -10.28
N THR A 206 -2.34 -12.96 -11.27
CA THR A 206 -2.61 -12.65 -12.69
C THR A 206 -4.05 -12.23 -12.95
N GLY A 207 -5.00 -12.73 -12.15
CA GLY A 207 -6.41 -12.35 -12.26
C GLY A 207 -6.64 -10.87 -11.90
N ALA A 208 -6.05 -10.41 -10.79
CA ALA A 208 -6.14 -9.00 -10.38
C ALA A 208 -5.37 -8.10 -11.36
N VAL A 209 -4.15 -8.50 -11.75
CA VAL A 209 -3.34 -7.75 -12.73
C VAL A 209 -4.10 -7.60 -14.06
N GLY A 210 -4.71 -8.68 -14.57
CA GLY A 210 -5.53 -8.65 -15.79
C GLY A 210 -6.72 -7.71 -15.66
N LEU A 211 -7.41 -7.70 -14.52
CA LEU A 211 -8.49 -6.76 -14.24
C LEU A 211 -7.98 -5.31 -14.31
N TYR A 212 -6.91 -4.98 -13.61
CA TYR A 212 -6.37 -3.62 -13.58
C TYR A 212 -5.95 -3.14 -14.97
N LEU A 213 -5.24 -3.96 -15.74
CA LEU A 213 -4.85 -3.64 -17.12
C LEU A 213 -6.08 -3.41 -18.02
N SER A 214 -7.13 -4.24 -17.89
CA SER A 214 -8.38 -4.08 -18.63
C SER A 214 -9.15 -2.80 -18.29
N MET A 215 -8.93 -2.24 -17.09
CA MET A 215 -9.51 -0.98 -16.66
C MET A 215 -8.74 0.26 -17.13
N GLY A 216 -7.54 0.08 -17.69
CA GLY A 216 -6.69 1.16 -18.21
C GLY A 216 -5.48 1.50 -17.35
N PHE A 217 -5.21 0.73 -16.28
CA PHE A 217 -3.91 0.84 -15.59
C PHE A 217 -2.79 0.38 -16.52
N SER A 218 -1.61 0.95 -16.38
CA SER A 218 -0.42 0.58 -17.14
C SER A 218 0.73 0.18 -16.23
N LEU A 219 1.49 -0.84 -16.61
CA LEU A 219 2.67 -1.27 -15.87
C LEU A 219 3.69 -0.14 -15.83
N ARG A 220 4.09 0.25 -14.62
CA ARG A 220 5.13 1.25 -14.39
C ARG A 220 6.45 0.61 -13.98
N ARG A 221 6.41 -0.34 -13.05
CA ARG A 221 7.59 -0.97 -12.44
C ARG A 221 7.24 -2.33 -11.87
N GLU A 222 8.25 -3.17 -11.68
CA GLU A 222 8.15 -4.48 -11.02
C GLU A 222 8.98 -4.49 -9.74
N PRO A 223 8.46 -3.92 -8.63
CA PRO A 223 9.13 -3.96 -7.34
C PRO A 223 9.07 -5.35 -6.73
N VAL A 224 9.96 -5.60 -5.78
CA VAL A 224 9.87 -6.76 -4.90
C VAL A 224 9.46 -6.27 -3.50
N PHE A 225 8.48 -6.93 -2.89
CA PHE A 225 8.14 -6.74 -1.48
C PHE A 225 8.97 -7.72 -0.66
N ILE A 226 9.70 -7.23 0.34
CA ILE A 226 10.64 -8.02 1.09
C ILE A 226 10.30 -7.93 2.58
N GLY A 227 9.98 -9.07 3.19
CA GLY A 227 9.92 -9.24 4.63
C GLY A 227 11.33 -9.51 5.16
N LEU A 228 11.79 -8.69 6.07
CA LEU A 228 13.12 -8.77 6.66
C LEU A 228 13.03 -8.89 8.18
N ARG A 229 13.98 -9.60 8.77
CA ARG A 229 14.24 -9.54 10.21
C ARG A 229 15.47 -8.69 10.47
N THR A 230 15.33 -7.75 11.41
CA THR A 230 16.44 -6.90 11.85
C THR A 230 17.51 -7.74 12.57
N PRO A 231 18.79 -7.30 12.59
CA PRO A 231 19.84 -7.96 13.34
C PRO A 231 19.50 -8.12 14.83
N ASP A 232 19.91 -9.24 15.43
CA ASP A 232 19.66 -9.54 16.87
C ASP A 232 20.45 -8.66 17.82
N THR A 233 21.54 -8.04 17.36
CA THR A 233 22.40 -7.15 18.14
C THR A 233 22.32 -5.73 17.59
N LYS A 234 22.31 -4.73 18.50
CA LYS A 234 22.52 -3.33 18.07
C LYS A 234 23.87 -3.26 17.33
N ALA A 235 23.81 -2.80 16.09
CA ALA A 235 24.99 -2.55 15.27
C ALA A 235 25.84 -1.43 15.87
#